data_488db5070379c4eff9871a1390ffcbf0
#
_entry.id   488db5070379c4eff9871a1390ffcbf0
#
_cell.length_a   1.000
_cell.length_b   1.000
_cell.length_c   1.000
_cell.angle_alpha   90.00
_cell.angle_beta   90.00
_cell.angle_gamma   90.00
#
_symmetry.space_group_name_H-M   'P 1'
#
loop_
_entity.id
_entity.type
_entity.pdbx_description
1 polymer ?
#
loop_
_entity_poly.entity_id
_entity_poly.type
_entity_poly.pdbx_seq_one_letter_code
_entity_poly.pdbx_strand_id
1 'polypeptide(L)'
;MRARNVLPLLCVLFALAPAAHAAAPASVFIEELTLTELRDLIATGKTIVIIPIGGTEQNGPHMAIGKHNVRVKLLAGKIAAGLGSALVAPVLPYVPEGRIDPPTRHMRFPGTITVPEDAFEKVIEYAARSFKQHGFRDIVFLGDHGSYQKEEAAVAQRLDREWAATPARVHAILEYYQESERGFGKLLEAQGYPASEVGTHAGLADTSLMMALDPSLVRADRLKPGEGDNGDPSRASAALGKLGVDLIVAKTVEAIKTAVARR
;
A
#
# COMPACT_ATOMS: atom_id res chain seq x y z
N MET A 1 -41.88 22.35 76.75
CA MET A 1 -41.65 21.30 75.76
C MET A 1 -41.04 21.97 74.49
N ARG A 2 -39.80 21.77 74.20
CA ARG A 2 -39.17 22.31 73.00
C ARG A 2 -38.95 21.14 71.98
N ALA A 3 -39.67 21.26 70.83
CA ALA A 3 -39.54 20.30 69.74
C ALA A 3 -38.20 20.51 69.03
N ARG A 4 -37.37 19.46 68.92
CA ARG A 4 -36.14 19.44 68.17
C ARG A 4 -36.42 19.00 66.73
N ASN A 5 -36.29 19.92 65.79
CA ASN A 5 -36.35 19.62 64.36
C ASN A 5 -35.08 18.85 63.95
N VAL A 6 -35.21 17.60 63.54
CA VAL A 6 -34.12 16.80 62.91
C VAL A 6 -34.25 16.94 61.40
N LEU A 7 -33.30 17.59 60.79
CA LEU A 7 -33.20 17.74 59.32
C LEU A 7 -32.58 16.46 58.76
N PRO A 8 -33.19 15.77 57.76
CA PRO A 8 -32.56 14.62 57.17
C PRO A 8 -31.45 15.02 56.22
N LEU A 9 -30.27 14.44 56.43
CA LEU A 9 -29.09 14.58 55.55
C LEU A 9 -29.30 13.75 54.28
N LEU A 10 -29.56 14.43 53.15
CA LEU A 10 -29.72 13.79 51.87
C LEU A 10 -28.32 13.49 51.27
N CYS A 11 -27.87 12.22 51.37
CA CYS A 11 -26.62 11.76 50.67
C CYS A 11 -26.90 11.60 49.18
N VAL A 12 -26.45 12.53 48.38
CA VAL A 12 -26.44 12.39 46.93
C VAL A 12 -25.22 11.49 46.51
N LEU A 13 -25.54 10.25 46.18
CA LEU A 13 -24.57 9.33 45.57
C LEU A 13 -24.33 9.75 44.10
N PHE A 14 -23.22 10.37 43.82
CA PHE A 14 -22.74 10.54 42.47
C PHE A 14 -22.27 9.18 41.91
N ALA A 15 -23.11 8.54 41.08
CA ALA A 15 -22.65 7.39 40.27
C ALA A 15 -21.67 7.88 39.20
N LEU A 16 -20.40 7.60 39.40
CA LEU A 16 -19.40 7.73 38.30
C LEU A 16 -19.78 6.72 37.20
N ALA A 17 -20.39 7.22 36.12
CA ALA A 17 -20.56 6.45 34.91
C ALA A 17 -19.11 6.09 34.35
N PRO A 18 -18.85 4.82 34.00
CA PRO A 18 -17.59 4.48 33.38
C PRO A 18 -17.46 5.29 32.09
N ALA A 19 -16.35 5.99 31.90
CA ALA A 19 -16.02 6.67 30.66
C ALA A 19 -16.03 5.60 29.55
N ALA A 20 -16.97 5.72 28.62
CA ALA A 20 -16.98 4.89 27.42
C ALA A 20 -15.65 5.15 26.68
N HIS A 21 -14.74 4.19 26.72
CA HIS A 21 -13.58 4.23 25.85
C HIS A 21 -14.13 4.20 24.42
N ALA A 22 -13.89 5.28 23.67
CA ALA A 22 -14.15 5.28 22.24
C ALA A 22 -13.38 4.10 21.65
N ALA A 23 -14.08 3.21 20.94
CA ALA A 23 -13.42 2.12 20.24
C ALA A 23 -12.34 2.72 19.35
N ALA A 24 -11.11 2.17 19.42
CA ALA A 24 -10.01 2.59 18.55
C ALA A 24 -10.49 2.55 17.08
N PRO A 25 -10.12 3.53 16.25
CA PRO A 25 -10.47 3.52 14.85
C PRO A 25 -9.99 2.21 14.22
N ALA A 26 -10.87 1.57 13.43
CA ALA A 26 -10.57 0.29 12.77
C ALA A 26 -9.60 0.45 11.58
N SER A 27 -8.66 1.42 11.64
CA SER A 27 -7.69 1.67 10.59
C SER A 27 -6.58 0.63 10.60
N VAL A 28 -6.15 0.21 9.39
CA VAL A 28 -4.96 -0.59 9.20
C VAL A 28 -3.72 0.27 8.90
N PHE A 29 -3.89 1.58 8.70
CA PHE A 29 -2.81 2.50 8.34
C PHE A 29 -2.14 3.05 9.61
N ILE A 30 -0.83 2.78 9.74
CA ILE A 30 -0.05 3.21 10.92
C ILE A 30 -0.07 4.74 11.11
N GLU A 31 -0.08 5.50 10.01
CA GLU A 31 -0.12 6.97 10.05
C GLU A 31 -1.43 7.56 10.61
N GLU A 32 -2.47 6.74 10.77
CA GLU A 32 -3.77 7.11 11.33
C GLU A 32 -3.93 6.64 12.79
N LEU A 33 -2.93 5.95 13.34
CA LEU A 33 -2.95 5.39 14.68
C LEU A 33 -2.11 6.23 15.65
N THR A 34 -2.58 6.34 16.88
CA THR A 34 -1.79 6.87 17.98
C THR A 34 -0.75 5.85 18.45
N LEU A 35 0.27 6.31 19.18
CA LEU A 35 1.27 5.44 19.81
C LEU A 35 0.63 4.30 20.62
N THR A 36 -0.40 4.60 21.40
CA THR A 36 -1.06 3.62 22.27
C THR A 36 -1.80 2.57 21.44
N GLU A 37 -2.58 3.01 20.46
CA GLU A 37 -3.31 2.11 19.56
C GLU A 37 -2.35 1.17 18.80
N LEU A 38 -1.27 1.71 18.25
CA LEU A 38 -0.28 0.90 17.54
C LEU A 38 0.36 -0.15 18.46
N ARG A 39 0.78 0.26 19.66
CA ARG A 39 1.38 -0.66 20.65
C ARG A 39 0.42 -1.79 21.00
N ASP A 40 -0.85 -1.46 21.25
CA ASP A 40 -1.87 -2.43 21.65
C ASP A 40 -2.21 -3.39 20.50
N LEU A 41 -2.23 -2.90 19.25
CA LEU A 41 -2.41 -3.74 18.05
C LEU A 41 -1.24 -4.72 17.86
N ILE A 42 0.01 -4.29 18.06
CA ILE A 42 1.18 -5.19 18.01
C ILE A 42 1.09 -6.25 19.13
N ALA A 43 0.74 -5.84 20.35
CA ALA A 43 0.60 -6.75 21.49
C ALA A 43 -0.53 -7.79 21.28
N THR A 44 -1.58 -7.46 20.51
CA THR A 44 -2.66 -8.37 20.15
C THR A 44 -2.39 -9.22 18.91
N GLY A 45 -1.17 -9.18 18.36
CA GLY A 45 -0.74 -10.07 17.28
C GLY A 45 -0.71 -9.48 15.87
N LYS A 46 -0.94 -8.18 15.70
CA LYS A 46 -0.72 -7.52 14.40
C LYS A 46 0.79 -7.27 14.18
N THR A 47 1.49 -8.32 13.79
CA THR A 47 2.97 -8.32 13.68
C THR A 47 3.48 -8.33 12.25
N ILE A 48 2.61 -8.26 11.26
CA ILE A 48 2.96 -8.05 9.86
C ILE A 48 2.86 -6.55 9.57
N VAL A 49 3.88 -5.96 8.94
CA VAL A 49 3.80 -4.60 8.39
C VAL A 49 4.06 -4.62 6.91
N ILE A 50 3.18 -4.02 6.14
CA ILE A 50 3.34 -3.80 4.71
C ILE A 50 3.92 -2.41 4.51
N ILE A 51 5.06 -2.30 3.84
CA ILE A 51 5.67 -1.05 3.41
C ILE A 51 5.30 -0.86 1.93
N PRO A 52 4.30 -0.03 1.63
CA PRO A 52 3.90 0.23 0.25
C PRO A 52 4.90 1.16 -0.42
N ILE A 53 5.38 0.79 -1.59
CA ILE A 53 6.36 1.53 -2.36
C ILE A 53 5.72 1.92 -3.69
N GLY A 54 5.56 3.21 -3.90
CA GLY A 54 4.90 3.76 -5.08
C GLY A 54 5.87 4.17 -6.17
N GLY A 55 5.84 5.43 -6.50
CA GLY A 55 6.59 6.12 -7.54
C GLY A 55 5.84 7.36 -7.99
N THR A 56 6.56 8.37 -8.42
CA THR A 56 5.98 9.60 -8.95
C THR A 56 6.49 9.82 -10.36
N GLU A 57 5.65 9.50 -11.35
CA GLU A 57 6.01 9.53 -12.77
C GLU A 57 4.86 10.02 -13.65
N GLN A 58 5.16 10.36 -14.90
CA GLN A 58 4.14 10.63 -15.90
C GLN A 58 3.28 9.40 -16.17
N ASN A 59 1.98 9.59 -16.46
CA ASN A 59 1.02 8.54 -16.79
C ASN A 59 0.08 9.01 -17.90
N GLY A 60 0.65 9.55 -18.98
CA GLY A 60 -0.08 10.09 -20.12
C GLY A 60 -0.90 11.35 -19.78
N PRO A 61 -1.73 11.82 -20.73
CA PRO A 61 -2.51 13.04 -20.55
C PRO A 61 -3.75 12.86 -19.66
N HIS A 62 -4.13 11.62 -19.36
CA HIS A 62 -5.42 11.29 -18.74
C HIS A 62 -5.32 10.84 -17.28
N MET A 63 -4.13 10.51 -16.78
CA MET A 63 -3.98 9.99 -15.42
C MET A 63 -2.94 10.78 -14.61
N ALA A 64 -3.24 11.01 -13.33
CA ALA A 64 -2.38 11.78 -12.45
C ALA A 64 -1.02 11.12 -12.20
N ILE A 65 0.03 11.94 -12.06
CA ILE A 65 1.43 11.47 -11.86
C ILE A 65 1.66 10.73 -10.54
N GLY A 66 0.75 10.84 -9.58
CA GLY A 66 0.80 10.12 -8.30
C GLY A 66 0.08 8.76 -8.31
N LYS A 67 -0.25 8.21 -9.47
CA LYS A 67 -0.98 6.94 -9.64
C LYS A 67 -0.45 5.83 -8.73
N HIS A 68 0.84 5.55 -8.80
CA HIS A 68 1.46 4.46 -8.06
C HIS A 68 1.33 4.62 -6.54
N ASN A 69 1.48 5.85 -6.04
CA ASN A 69 1.39 6.13 -4.60
C ASN A 69 -0.03 5.85 -4.07
N VAL A 70 -1.06 6.29 -4.80
CA VAL A 70 -2.45 6.08 -4.39
C VAL A 70 -2.87 4.63 -4.58
N ARG A 71 -2.50 4.02 -5.71
CA ARG A 71 -2.81 2.62 -6.01
C ARG A 71 -2.26 1.67 -4.96
N VAL A 72 -0.97 1.76 -4.68
CA VAL A 72 -0.34 0.87 -3.69
C VAL A 72 -0.90 1.09 -2.28
N LYS A 73 -1.20 2.32 -1.87
CA LYS A 73 -1.83 2.61 -0.58
C LYS A 73 -3.17 1.89 -0.44
N LEU A 74 -4.05 2.07 -1.42
CA LEU A 74 -5.40 1.51 -1.40
C LEU A 74 -5.39 -0.02 -1.48
N LEU A 75 -4.52 -0.59 -2.33
CA LEU A 75 -4.37 -2.04 -2.42
C LEU A 75 -3.74 -2.64 -1.16
N ALA A 76 -2.70 -2.02 -0.60
CA ALA A 76 -2.10 -2.45 0.67
C ALA A 76 -3.13 -2.46 1.82
N GLY A 77 -4.01 -1.46 1.87
CA GLY A 77 -5.11 -1.44 2.84
C GLY A 77 -6.05 -2.64 2.70
N LYS A 78 -6.45 -2.98 1.46
CA LYS A 78 -7.29 -4.14 1.17
C LYS A 78 -6.58 -5.46 1.49
N ILE A 79 -5.29 -5.56 1.17
CA ILE A 79 -4.45 -6.74 1.46
C ILE A 79 -4.31 -6.90 2.98
N ALA A 80 -4.02 -5.83 3.73
CA ALA A 80 -3.91 -5.88 5.18
C ALA A 80 -5.22 -6.30 5.86
N ALA A 81 -6.36 -5.81 5.36
CA ALA A 81 -7.68 -6.23 5.83
C ALA A 81 -7.92 -7.73 5.55
N GLY A 82 -7.53 -8.23 4.37
CA GLY A 82 -7.63 -9.65 4.00
C GLY A 82 -6.70 -10.58 4.80
N LEU A 83 -5.58 -10.08 5.29
CA LEU A 83 -4.66 -10.79 6.18
C LEU A 83 -5.16 -10.81 7.63
N GLY A 84 -5.82 -9.75 8.08
CA GLY A 84 -6.30 -9.61 9.46
C GLY A 84 -5.23 -9.30 10.51
N SER A 85 -3.97 -9.71 10.28
CA SER A 85 -2.83 -9.54 11.20
C SER A 85 -1.81 -8.49 10.72
N ALA A 86 -2.12 -7.75 9.66
CA ALA A 86 -1.20 -6.79 9.06
C ALA A 86 -1.63 -5.33 9.32
N LEU A 87 -0.62 -4.46 9.34
CA LEU A 87 -0.75 -3.00 9.30
C LEU A 87 0.01 -2.46 8.07
N VAL A 88 -0.30 -1.23 7.68
CA VAL A 88 0.27 -0.57 6.49
C VAL A 88 1.07 0.65 6.94
N ALA A 89 2.34 0.69 6.57
CA ALA A 89 3.23 1.84 6.76
C ALA A 89 2.87 3.00 5.82
N PRO A 90 3.37 4.23 6.05
CA PRO A 90 3.30 5.30 5.07
C PRO A 90 3.92 4.90 3.73
N VAL A 91 3.34 5.41 2.64
CA VAL A 91 3.84 5.14 1.28
C VAL A 91 5.20 5.78 1.07
N LEU A 92 6.12 5.07 0.41
CA LEU A 92 7.37 5.62 -0.10
C LEU A 92 7.17 6.11 -1.55
N PRO A 93 7.12 7.43 -1.81
CA PRO A 93 6.81 7.98 -3.13
C PRO A 93 8.06 8.31 -3.98
N TYR A 94 9.25 8.32 -3.39
CA TYR A 94 10.52 8.65 -4.06
C TYR A 94 11.32 7.38 -4.30
N VAL A 95 11.43 7.02 -5.58
CA VAL A 95 11.99 5.75 -6.05
C VAL A 95 12.89 5.98 -7.27
N PRO A 96 13.71 5.01 -7.70
CA PRO A 96 14.48 5.11 -8.93
C PRO A 96 13.59 5.10 -10.18
N GLU A 97 13.54 6.23 -10.93
CA GLU A 97 12.75 6.37 -12.18
C GLU A 97 13.62 6.61 -13.42
N GLY A 98 14.92 6.65 -13.26
CA GLY A 98 15.87 6.89 -14.34
C GLY A 98 16.92 7.94 -14.00
N ARG A 99 17.78 8.26 -14.97
CA ARG A 99 18.83 9.29 -14.81
C ARG A 99 18.25 10.67 -15.02
N ILE A 100 18.78 11.65 -14.27
CA ILE A 100 18.45 13.07 -14.41
C ILE A 100 19.14 13.67 -15.63
N ASP A 101 20.45 13.36 -15.82
CA ASP A 101 21.26 13.93 -16.87
C ASP A 101 22.18 12.85 -17.54
N PRO A 102 22.06 12.64 -18.86
CA PRO A 102 20.89 12.99 -19.66
C PRO A 102 19.65 12.23 -19.18
N PRO A 103 18.45 12.81 -19.30
CA PRO A 103 17.22 12.21 -18.78
C PRO A 103 16.90 10.90 -19.51
N THR A 104 16.52 9.85 -18.74
CA THR A 104 16.12 8.55 -19.28
C THR A 104 14.76 8.15 -18.78
N ARG A 105 14.08 7.21 -19.47
CA ARG A 105 12.76 6.70 -19.10
C ARG A 105 11.75 7.83 -18.84
N HIS A 106 11.00 7.76 -17.73
CA HIS A 106 9.99 8.75 -17.35
C HIS A 106 10.58 10.10 -16.94
N MET A 107 11.89 10.16 -16.60
CA MET A 107 12.58 11.44 -16.32
C MET A 107 12.61 12.43 -17.50
N ARG A 108 12.20 12.00 -18.70
CA ARG A 108 12.01 12.89 -19.86
C ARG A 108 10.77 13.77 -19.75
N PHE A 109 9.91 13.48 -18.80
CA PHE A 109 8.61 14.13 -18.63
C PHE A 109 8.54 14.92 -17.33
N PRO A 110 7.91 16.11 -17.34
CA PRO A 110 7.73 16.93 -16.14
C PRO A 110 6.95 16.19 -15.05
N GLY A 111 7.36 16.39 -13.80
CA GLY A 111 6.70 15.82 -12.63
C GLY A 111 7.23 14.46 -12.20
N THR A 112 8.01 13.77 -13.02
CA THR A 112 8.71 12.55 -12.60
C THR A 112 9.83 12.89 -11.61
N ILE A 113 9.90 12.14 -10.51
CA ILE A 113 10.89 12.31 -9.45
C ILE A 113 11.70 11.03 -9.31
N THR A 114 13.02 11.15 -9.26
CA THR A 114 13.92 10.00 -9.10
C THR A 114 14.86 10.19 -7.91
N VAL A 115 15.27 9.08 -7.31
CA VAL A 115 16.38 9.00 -6.36
C VAL A 115 17.37 7.92 -6.82
N PRO A 116 18.66 7.99 -6.42
CA PRO A 116 19.61 6.92 -6.69
C PRO A 116 19.18 5.59 -6.04
N GLU A 117 19.55 4.47 -6.65
CA GLU A 117 19.22 3.12 -6.17
C GLU A 117 19.74 2.88 -4.74
N ASP A 118 20.95 3.32 -4.42
CA ASP A 118 21.54 3.18 -3.09
C ASP A 118 20.81 4.00 -2.02
N ALA A 119 20.32 5.19 -2.34
CA ALA A 119 19.51 6.00 -1.45
C ALA A 119 18.14 5.31 -1.19
N PHE A 120 17.51 4.79 -2.25
CA PHE A 120 16.27 4.02 -2.14
C PHE A 120 16.46 2.78 -1.28
N GLU A 121 17.49 1.95 -1.55
CA GLU A 121 17.80 0.77 -0.74
C GLU A 121 17.98 1.12 0.74
N LYS A 122 18.68 2.23 1.04
CA LYS A 122 18.87 2.69 2.42
C LYS A 122 17.56 3.06 3.09
N VAL A 123 16.65 3.73 2.40
CA VAL A 123 15.35 4.10 2.98
C VAL A 123 14.53 2.86 3.34
N ILE A 124 14.38 1.88 2.43
CA ILE A 124 13.60 0.67 2.74
C ILE A 124 14.30 -0.23 3.78
N GLU A 125 15.64 -0.28 3.79
CA GLU A 125 16.41 -0.97 4.81
C GLU A 125 16.13 -0.39 6.21
N TYR A 126 16.26 0.94 6.37
CA TYR A 126 16.07 1.58 7.68
C TYR A 126 14.61 1.60 8.12
N ALA A 127 13.66 1.67 7.20
CA ALA A 127 12.25 1.46 7.50
C ALA A 127 12.02 0.05 8.08
N ALA A 128 12.55 -0.99 7.44
CA ALA A 128 12.45 -2.37 7.92
C ALA A 128 13.11 -2.56 9.30
N ARG A 129 14.31 -1.98 9.52
CA ARG A 129 15.00 -2.03 10.81
C ARG A 129 14.19 -1.37 11.93
N SER A 130 13.55 -0.23 11.63
CA SER A 130 12.69 0.47 12.58
C SER A 130 11.48 -0.36 12.97
N PHE A 131 10.78 -0.98 12.03
CA PHE A 131 9.64 -1.84 12.32
C PHE A 131 10.04 -3.09 13.10
N LYS A 132 11.17 -3.72 12.77
CA LYS A 132 11.71 -4.82 13.57
C LYS A 132 11.97 -4.39 15.02
N GLN A 133 12.56 -3.22 15.24
CA GLN A 133 12.83 -2.68 16.58
C GLN A 133 11.55 -2.50 17.39
N HIS A 134 10.44 -2.19 16.73
CA HIS A 134 9.14 -1.98 17.38
C HIS A 134 8.29 -3.25 17.51
N GLY A 135 8.83 -4.43 17.19
CA GLY A 135 8.19 -5.72 17.46
C GLY A 135 7.44 -6.35 16.30
N PHE A 136 7.51 -5.76 15.10
CA PHE A 136 7.03 -6.43 13.89
C PHE A 136 7.93 -7.63 13.55
N ARG A 137 7.30 -8.72 13.13
CA ARG A 137 8.01 -9.99 12.82
C ARG A 137 8.14 -10.22 11.33
N ASP A 138 7.16 -9.78 10.55
CA ASP A 138 7.18 -9.89 9.10
C ASP A 138 7.06 -8.50 8.49
N ILE A 139 8.11 -8.08 7.82
CA ILE A 139 8.18 -6.82 7.11
C ILE A 139 8.05 -7.12 5.62
N VAL A 140 6.99 -6.62 5.01
CA VAL A 140 6.63 -6.88 3.61
C VAL A 140 6.90 -5.64 2.77
N PHE A 141 7.78 -5.76 1.78
CA PHE A 141 7.92 -4.76 0.72
C PHE A 141 6.89 -5.03 -0.36
N LEU A 142 6.15 -4.01 -0.76
CA LEU A 142 5.08 -4.09 -1.75
C LEU A 142 5.29 -3.01 -2.81
N GLY A 143 6.03 -3.34 -3.85
CA GLY A 143 6.43 -2.42 -4.90
C GLY A 143 5.48 -2.35 -6.07
N ASP A 144 5.01 -1.13 -6.40
CA ASP A 144 3.98 -0.87 -7.42
C ASP A 144 4.57 -0.49 -8.79
N HIS A 145 5.90 -0.38 -8.92
CA HIS A 145 6.57 -0.02 -10.16
C HIS A 145 7.75 -0.95 -10.47
N GLY A 146 8.02 -1.16 -11.75
CA GLY A 146 9.01 -2.14 -12.22
C GLY A 146 10.47 -1.77 -12.02
N SER A 147 10.77 -0.49 -11.82
CA SER A 147 12.15 0.01 -11.84
C SER A 147 13.02 -0.46 -10.67
N TYR A 148 12.43 -0.87 -9.56
CA TYR A 148 13.12 -1.16 -8.30
C TYR A 148 12.81 -2.54 -7.69
N GLN A 149 12.12 -3.41 -8.42
CA GLN A 149 11.77 -4.77 -7.92
C GLN A 149 13.01 -5.59 -7.54
N LYS A 150 14.11 -5.40 -8.25
CA LYS A 150 15.38 -6.07 -8.00
C LYS A 150 16.02 -5.57 -6.70
N GLU A 151 15.98 -4.27 -6.45
CA GLU A 151 16.52 -3.61 -5.28
C GLU A 151 15.73 -4.03 -4.02
N GLU A 152 14.40 -4.08 -4.08
CA GLU A 152 13.57 -4.63 -3.00
C GLU A 152 13.96 -6.06 -2.64
N ALA A 153 14.09 -6.92 -3.65
CA ALA A 153 14.48 -8.31 -3.44
C ALA A 153 15.88 -8.42 -2.83
N ALA A 154 16.82 -7.60 -3.27
CA ALA A 154 18.20 -7.60 -2.77
C ALA A 154 18.26 -7.16 -1.30
N VAL A 155 17.52 -6.10 -0.93
CA VAL A 155 17.45 -5.61 0.47
C VAL A 155 16.77 -6.65 1.36
N ALA A 156 15.65 -7.23 0.92
CA ALA A 156 14.95 -8.26 1.68
C ALA A 156 15.86 -9.46 1.96
N GLN A 157 16.54 -10.00 0.96
CA GLN A 157 17.46 -11.13 1.12
C GLN A 157 18.66 -10.79 2.02
N ARG A 158 19.19 -9.57 1.96
CA ARG A 158 20.28 -9.12 2.82
C ARG A 158 19.84 -9.09 4.28
N LEU A 159 18.70 -8.48 4.57
CA LEU A 159 18.15 -8.38 5.92
C LEU A 159 17.73 -9.75 6.47
N ASP A 160 17.16 -10.61 5.66
CA ASP A 160 16.79 -11.97 6.07
C ASP A 160 18.01 -12.81 6.49
N ARG A 161 19.12 -12.70 5.76
CA ARG A 161 20.39 -13.35 6.17
C ARG A 161 20.93 -12.77 7.47
N GLU A 162 20.92 -11.44 7.61
CA GLU A 162 21.39 -10.75 8.83
C GLU A 162 20.54 -11.14 10.06
N TRP A 163 19.24 -11.32 9.87
CA TRP A 163 18.29 -11.59 10.95
C TRP A 163 17.97 -13.07 11.15
N ALA A 164 18.71 -13.98 10.51
CA ALA A 164 18.42 -15.41 10.52
C ALA A 164 18.25 -16.01 11.92
N ALA A 165 18.99 -15.49 12.94
CA ALA A 165 18.88 -15.91 14.33
C ALA A 165 17.77 -15.19 15.12
N THR A 166 16.93 -14.38 14.49
CA THR A 166 15.83 -13.66 15.12
C THR A 166 14.48 -14.13 14.57
N PRO A 167 13.36 -13.83 15.24
CA PRO A 167 12.04 -14.16 14.70
C PRO A 167 11.57 -13.25 13.55
N ALA A 168 12.32 -12.20 13.21
CA ALA A 168 11.94 -11.26 12.17
C ALA A 168 12.39 -11.71 10.78
N ARG A 169 11.55 -11.47 9.76
CA ARG A 169 11.81 -11.74 8.35
C ARG A 169 11.40 -10.54 7.49
N VAL A 170 12.05 -10.40 6.34
CA VAL A 170 11.69 -9.42 5.33
C VAL A 170 11.29 -10.13 4.05
N HIS A 171 10.17 -9.75 3.48
CA HIS A 171 9.59 -10.36 2.30
C HIS A 171 9.42 -9.32 1.20
N ALA A 172 10.11 -9.44 0.08
CA ALA A 172 9.77 -8.73 -1.15
C ALA A 172 8.70 -9.55 -1.89
N ILE A 173 7.46 -9.05 -1.91
CA ILE A 173 6.33 -9.76 -2.52
C ILE A 173 6.19 -9.30 -3.98
N LEU A 174 7.02 -9.87 -4.84
CA LEU A 174 7.07 -9.54 -6.26
C LEU A 174 5.80 -9.95 -7.01
N GLU A 175 5.04 -10.91 -6.50
CA GLU A 175 3.75 -11.35 -7.01
C GLU A 175 2.77 -10.19 -7.13
N TYR A 176 2.79 -9.22 -6.22
CA TYR A 176 1.95 -8.03 -6.31
C TYR A 176 2.15 -7.30 -7.64
N TYR A 177 3.40 -6.98 -7.99
CA TYR A 177 3.72 -6.30 -9.23
C TYR A 177 3.44 -7.20 -10.45
N GLN A 178 3.78 -8.48 -10.37
CA GLN A 178 3.55 -9.43 -11.46
C GLN A 178 2.07 -9.59 -11.79
N GLU A 179 1.20 -9.65 -10.79
CA GLU A 179 -0.25 -9.72 -10.99
C GLU A 179 -0.84 -8.39 -11.47
N SER A 180 -0.30 -7.26 -11.01
CA SER A 180 -0.70 -5.93 -11.50
C SER A 180 -0.33 -5.73 -12.97
N GLU A 181 0.88 -6.12 -13.36
CA GLU A 181 1.44 -5.89 -14.70
C GLU A 181 1.01 -6.96 -15.71
N ARG A 182 1.08 -8.24 -15.33
CA ARG A 182 0.89 -9.36 -16.25
C ARG A 182 -0.37 -10.17 -15.96
N GLY A 183 -0.69 -10.42 -14.71
CA GLY A 183 -1.84 -11.24 -14.35
C GLY A 183 -3.14 -10.61 -14.79
N PHE A 184 -3.34 -9.34 -14.48
CA PHE A 184 -4.51 -8.59 -14.90
C PHE A 184 -4.55 -8.39 -16.42
N GLY A 185 -3.41 -8.09 -17.06
CA GLY A 185 -3.31 -8.01 -18.51
C GLY A 185 -3.81 -9.28 -19.21
N LYS A 186 -3.32 -10.46 -18.79
CA LYS A 186 -3.77 -11.74 -19.32
C LYS A 186 -5.26 -11.99 -19.10
N LEU A 187 -5.82 -11.56 -17.98
CA LEU A 187 -7.24 -11.65 -17.73
C LEU A 187 -8.05 -10.82 -18.72
N LEU A 188 -7.59 -9.60 -19.03
CA LEU A 188 -8.22 -8.74 -20.05
C LEU A 188 -8.07 -9.34 -21.46
N GLU A 189 -6.90 -9.85 -21.81
CA GLU A 189 -6.67 -10.53 -23.11
C GLU A 189 -7.61 -11.75 -23.29
N ALA A 190 -7.81 -12.52 -22.23
CA ALA A 190 -8.75 -13.64 -22.24
C ALA A 190 -10.23 -13.20 -22.43
N GLN A 191 -10.54 -11.94 -22.12
CA GLN A 191 -11.85 -11.32 -22.41
C GLN A 191 -11.93 -10.67 -23.80
N GLY A 192 -10.89 -10.82 -24.62
CA GLY A 192 -10.85 -10.34 -26.01
C GLY A 192 -10.30 -8.92 -26.19
N TYR A 193 -9.65 -8.34 -25.19
CA TYR A 193 -8.93 -7.08 -25.34
C TYR A 193 -7.54 -7.36 -25.94
N PRO A 194 -7.14 -6.67 -27.04
CA PRO A 194 -5.82 -6.91 -27.62
C PRO A 194 -4.69 -6.43 -26.68
N ALA A 195 -3.56 -7.11 -26.69
CA ALA A 195 -2.39 -6.75 -25.91
C ALA A 195 -1.91 -5.32 -26.15
N SER A 196 -2.05 -4.80 -27.38
CA SER A 196 -1.72 -3.42 -27.74
C SER A 196 -2.60 -2.38 -27.06
N GLU A 197 -3.81 -2.74 -26.66
CA GLU A 197 -4.73 -1.89 -25.92
C GLU A 197 -4.52 -2.03 -24.42
N VAL A 198 -4.36 -3.27 -23.93
CA VAL A 198 -4.05 -3.55 -22.52
C VAL A 198 -2.85 -2.72 -22.08
N GLY A 199 -1.78 -2.77 -22.86
CA GLY A 199 -0.58 -1.97 -22.65
C GLY A 199 0.21 -2.36 -21.42
N THR A 200 1.32 -1.65 -21.21
CA THR A 200 2.20 -1.80 -20.04
C THR A 200 2.37 -0.51 -19.24
N HIS A 201 1.78 0.59 -19.72
CA HIS A 201 1.85 1.88 -19.02
C HIS A 201 0.71 2.79 -19.46
N ALA A 202 -0.10 3.22 -18.53
CA ALA A 202 -1.24 4.12 -18.76
C ALA A 202 -2.26 3.63 -19.83
N GLY A 203 -2.23 2.34 -20.19
CA GLY A 203 -3.18 1.70 -21.10
C GLY A 203 -4.48 1.31 -20.42
N LEU A 204 -5.23 0.40 -21.06
CA LEU A 204 -6.50 -0.12 -20.57
C LEU A 204 -6.42 -0.67 -19.14
N ALA A 205 -5.40 -1.49 -18.85
CA ALA A 205 -5.24 -2.14 -17.55
C ALA A 205 -4.99 -1.12 -16.43
N ASP A 206 -3.96 -0.30 -16.56
CA ASP A 206 -3.57 0.71 -15.58
C ASP A 206 -4.71 1.70 -15.29
N THR A 207 -5.31 2.21 -16.36
CA THR A 207 -6.38 3.21 -16.26
C THR A 207 -7.62 2.61 -15.59
N SER A 208 -8.00 1.37 -15.94
CA SER A 208 -9.13 0.69 -15.31
C SER A 208 -8.91 0.46 -13.83
N LEU A 209 -7.70 0.05 -13.40
CA LEU A 209 -7.36 -0.10 -11.98
C LEU A 209 -7.57 1.21 -11.22
N MET A 210 -7.08 2.33 -11.77
CA MET A 210 -7.27 3.63 -11.12
C MET A 210 -8.72 4.08 -11.09
N MET A 211 -9.50 3.84 -12.16
CA MET A 211 -10.94 4.14 -12.15
C MET A 211 -11.71 3.34 -11.08
N ALA A 212 -11.25 2.13 -10.75
CA ALA A 212 -11.86 1.31 -9.70
C ALA A 212 -11.42 1.70 -8.28
N LEU A 213 -10.22 2.23 -8.12
CA LEU A 213 -9.64 2.56 -6.82
C LEU A 213 -9.88 4.01 -6.43
N ASP A 214 -9.56 4.94 -7.34
CA ASP A 214 -9.76 6.39 -7.17
C ASP A 214 -9.99 7.06 -8.53
N PRO A 215 -11.23 7.17 -9.00
CA PRO A 215 -11.55 7.78 -10.29
C PRO A 215 -11.21 9.27 -10.37
N SER A 216 -11.00 9.96 -9.25
CA SER A 216 -10.63 11.38 -9.23
C SER A 216 -9.25 11.64 -9.86
N LEU A 217 -8.40 10.61 -9.93
CA LEU A 217 -7.08 10.67 -10.56
C LEU A 217 -7.11 10.43 -12.07
N VAL A 218 -8.28 10.12 -12.65
CA VAL A 218 -8.44 9.87 -14.08
C VAL A 218 -9.27 10.98 -14.73
N ARG A 219 -8.79 11.53 -15.84
CA ARG A 219 -9.49 12.55 -16.65
C ARG A 219 -10.32 11.84 -17.70
N ALA A 220 -11.59 11.57 -17.39
CA ALA A 220 -12.49 10.79 -18.24
C ALA A 220 -12.73 11.42 -19.63
N ASP A 221 -12.58 12.73 -19.77
CA ASP A 221 -12.66 13.46 -21.04
C ASP A 221 -11.40 13.30 -21.93
N ARG A 222 -10.35 12.65 -21.44
CA ARG A 222 -9.05 12.49 -22.11
C ARG A 222 -8.64 11.03 -22.32
N LEU A 223 -9.58 10.10 -22.24
CA LEU A 223 -9.35 8.65 -22.43
C LEU A 223 -9.07 8.31 -23.90
N LYS A 224 -7.85 8.57 -24.34
CA LYS A 224 -7.33 8.22 -25.67
C LYS A 224 -5.81 8.11 -25.59
N PRO A 225 -5.18 7.32 -26.48
CA PRO A 225 -3.72 7.24 -26.54
C PRO A 225 -3.07 8.63 -26.69
N GLY A 226 -2.00 8.86 -25.96
CA GLY A 226 -1.30 10.13 -25.95
C GLY A 226 0.18 9.99 -25.64
N GLU A 227 0.84 11.13 -25.48
CA GLU A 227 2.27 11.15 -25.14
C GLU A 227 2.53 10.50 -23.80
N GLY A 228 3.48 9.58 -23.76
CA GLY A 228 3.88 8.84 -22.56
C GLY A 228 3.11 7.56 -22.31
N ASP A 229 2.05 7.28 -23.06
CA ASP A 229 1.29 6.03 -22.93
C ASP A 229 1.97 4.85 -23.65
N ASN A 230 1.76 3.66 -23.12
CA ASN A 230 2.01 2.39 -23.81
C ASN A 230 0.78 1.51 -23.64
N GLY A 231 -0.22 1.71 -24.49
CA GLY A 231 -1.53 1.09 -24.47
C GLY A 231 -2.62 2.05 -24.95
N ASP A 232 -3.88 1.61 -24.86
CA ASP A 232 -5.04 2.44 -25.22
C ASP A 232 -6.06 2.48 -24.08
N PRO A 233 -6.22 3.61 -23.38
CA PRO A 233 -7.17 3.75 -22.28
C PRO A 233 -8.64 3.94 -22.71
N SER A 234 -8.95 4.01 -24.01
CA SER A 234 -10.27 4.45 -24.52
C SER A 234 -11.44 3.60 -24.00
N ARG A 235 -11.21 2.32 -23.73
CA ARG A 235 -12.22 1.40 -23.19
C ARG A 235 -12.05 1.12 -21.69
N ALA A 236 -11.21 1.89 -20.98
CA ALA A 236 -11.01 1.71 -19.56
C ALA A 236 -12.30 1.95 -18.78
N SER A 237 -12.51 1.15 -17.74
CA SER A 237 -13.68 1.28 -16.88
C SER A 237 -13.42 0.77 -15.47
N ALA A 238 -14.16 1.32 -14.49
CA ALA A 238 -14.11 0.85 -13.11
C ALA A 238 -14.54 -0.62 -12.96
N ALA A 239 -15.43 -1.10 -13.82
CA ALA A 239 -15.87 -2.50 -13.82
C ALA A 239 -14.73 -3.46 -14.19
N LEU A 240 -13.95 -3.14 -15.22
CA LEU A 240 -12.74 -3.89 -15.56
C LEU A 240 -11.70 -3.78 -14.45
N GLY A 241 -11.46 -2.57 -13.94
CA GLY A 241 -10.51 -2.36 -12.87
C GLY A 241 -10.82 -3.14 -11.60
N LYS A 242 -12.12 -3.32 -11.27
CA LYS A 242 -12.52 -4.17 -10.14
C LYS A 242 -12.03 -5.61 -10.28
N LEU A 243 -12.05 -6.19 -11.47
CA LEU A 243 -11.51 -7.54 -11.70
C LEU A 243 -10.02 -7.61 -11.39
N GLY A 244 -9.26 -6.58 -11.81
CA GLY A 244 -7.84 -6.46 -11.50
C GLY A 244 -7.58 -6.29 -10.00
N VAL A 245 -8.34 -5.42 -9.32
CA VAL A 245 -8.23 -5.23 -7.86
C VAL A 245 -8.48 -6.55 -7.12
N ASP A 246 -9.55 -7.27 -7.46
CA ASP A 246 -9.88 -8.53 -6.81
C ASP A 246 -8.78 -9.59 -7.03
N LEU A 247 -8.24 -9.71 -8.25
CA LEU A 247 -7.14 -10.61 -8.60
C LEU A 247 -5.87 -10.28 -7.80
N ILE A 248 -5.42 -9.02 -7.86
CA ILE A 248 -4.17 -8.56 -7.24
C ILE A 248 -4.25 -8.77 -5.72
N VAL A 249 -5.35 -8.37 -5.08
CA VAL A 249 -5.53 -8.52 -3.63
C VAL A 249 -5.51 -10.00 -3.24
N ALA A 250 -6.26 -10.86 -3.93
CA ALA A 250 -6.33 -12.29 -3.62
C ALA A 250 -4.96 -12.96 -3.74
N LYS A 251 -4.26 -12.73 -4.86
CA LYS A 251 -2.94 -13.32 -5.12
C LYS A 251 -1.86 -12.82 -4.18
N THR A 252 -1.87 -11.53 -3.84
CA THR A 252 -0.91 -10.95 -2.90
C THR A 252 -1.13 -11.46 -1.48
N VAL A 253 -2.39 -11.58 -1.02
CA VAL A 253 -2.71 -12.18 0.29
C VAL A 253 -2.22 -13.62 0.36
N GLU A 254 -2.41 -14.43 -0.70
CA GLU A 254 -1.92 -15.80 -0.80
C GLU A 254 -0.37 -15.85 -0.71
N ALA A 255 0.32 -14.99 -1.48
CA ALA A 255 1.78 -14.91 -1.50
C ALA A 255 2.34 -14.53 -0.12
N ILE A 256 1.78 -13.51 0.55
CA ILE A 256 2.21 -13.11 1.88
C ILE A 256 1.99 -14.24 2.90
N LYS A 257 0.81 -14.89 2.90
CA LYS A 257 0.55 -16.04 3.80
C LYS A 257 1.56 -17.15 3.59
N THR A 258 1.89 -17.46 2.33
CA THR A 258 2.89 -18.47 1.98
C THR A 258 4.29 -18.08 2.46
N ALA A 259 4.69 -16.82 2.26
CA ALA A 259 6.00 -16.32 2.69
C ALA A 259 6.15 -16.37 4.22
N VAL A 260 5.14 -15.89 4.94
CA VAL A 260 5.10 -15.89 6.42
C VAL A 260 5.11 -17.32 7.01
N ALA A 261 4.49 -18.28 6.35
CA ALA A 261 4.44 -19.67 6.80
C ALA A 261 5.76 -20.45 6.63
N ARG A 262 6.69 -19.96 5.79
CA ARG A 262 7.98 -20.63 5.48
C ARG A 262 9.10 -20.35 6.47
N ARG A 263 8.81 -19.90 7.69
CA ARG A 263 9.80 -19.56 8.73
C ARG A 263 10.64 -20.76 9.16
#